data_9d7cb62c50297e161e5c486265ac850b
#
_entry.id   9d7cb62c50297e161e5c486265ac850b
#
_cell.length_a   1.000
_cell.length_b   1.000
_cell.length_c   1.000
_cell.angle_alpha   90.00
_cell.angle_beta   90.00
_cell.angle_gamma   90.00
#
_symmetry.space_group_name_H-M   'P 1'
#
loop_
_entity.id
_entity.type
_entity.pdbx_description
1 polymer ?
#
loop_
_entity_poly.entity_id
_entity_poly.type
_entity_poly.pdbx_seq_one_letter_code
_entity_poly.pdbx_strand_id
1 'polypeptide(L)'
;MKAIRFEKFGGPEVLEYKDIEIGKPGPKEVLVKNLSVGLNYIDVYHRTGLYPIELPSGLGLEASGVVEEIGSEVSFFKVGDRVSHASAPISGYSEKQIMPEEKLVSVPDGISDEIASCILLKGCLLYTSDA
;
A
#
# COMPACT_ATOMS: atom_id res chain seq x y z
N MET A 1 9.55 -10.45 7.16
CA MET A 1 9.71 -9.30 6.26
C MET A 1 9.84 -8.00 7.03
N LYS A 2 10.43 -6.99 6.44
CA LYS A 2 10.60 -5.69 7.10
C LYS A 2 9.42 -4.77 6.80
N ALA A 3 8.98 -4.03 7.83
CA ALA A 3 7.88 -3.08 7.72
C ALA A 3 8.03 -1.97 8.74
N ILE A 4 7.44 -0.81 8.42
CA ILE A 4 7.29 0.28 9.37
C ILE A 4 5.95 0.09 10.08
N ARG A 5 6.00 0.09 11.41
CA ARG A 5 4.82 -0.08 12.28
C ARG A 5 4.84 0.95 13.39
N PHE A 6 3.67 1.23 13.94
CA PHE A 6 3.58 2.09 15.12
C PHE A 6 2.41 1.67 16.02
N GLU A 7 2.59 1.89 17.31
CA GLU A 7 1.64 1.45 18.35
C GLU A 7 0.94 2.61 19.05
N LYS A 8 1.38 3.84 18.80
CA LYS A 8 0.77 5.05 19.36
C LYS A 8 0.92 6.20 18.37
N PHE A 9 0.01 7.16 18.44
CA PHE A 9 0.11 8.37 17.62
C PHE A 9 1.21 9.28 18.16
N GLY A 10 1.81 10.06 17.27
CA GLY A 10 2.86 11.01 17.64
C GLY A 10 3.69 11.48 16.48
N GLY A 11 4.88 11.94 16.76
CA GLY A 11 5.86 12.38 15.78
C GLY A 11 6.61 11.21 15.16
N PRO A 12 7.66 11.50 14.36
CA PRO A 12 8.42 10.42 13.69
C PRO A 12 9.02 9.37 14.64
N GLU A 13 9.23 9.73 15.89
CA GLU A 13 9.81 8.85 16.91
C GLU A 13 8.93 7.64 17.24
N VAL A 14 7.63 7.67 16.91
CA VAL A 14 6.74 6.54 17.18
C VAL A 14 6.88 5.43 16.13
N LEU A 15 7.52 5.72 15.01
CA LEU A 15 7.71 4.74 13.93
C LEU A 15 8.80 3.74 14.29
N GLU A 16 8.50 2.47 14.08
CA GLU A 16 9.40 1.37 14.36
C GLU A 16 9.67 0.56 13.09
N TYR A 17 10.93 0.28 12.82
CA TYR A 17 11.35 -0.62 11.75
C TYR A 17 11.41 -2.03 12.32
N LYS A 18 10.43 -2.85 11.95
CA LYS A 18 10.24 -4.18 12.54
C LYS A 18 10.31 -5.29 11.51
N ASP A 19 10.71 -6.45 11.99
CA ASP A 19 10.56 -7.70 11.25
C ASP A 19 9.22 -8.30 11.65
N ILE A 20 8.32 -8.48 10.70
CA ILE A 20 6.98 -9.03 10.95
C ILE A 20 6.71 -10.21 10.02
N GLU A 21 5.80 -11.07 10.45
CA GLU A 21 5.30 -12.13 9.58
C GLU A 21 4.03 -11.65 8.88
N ILE A 22 3.90 -11.99 7.61
CA ILE A 22 2.70 -11.75 6.84
C ILE A 22 2.05 -13.10 6.53
N GLY A 23 0.74 -13.17 6.69
CA GLY A 23 0.00 -14.39 6.36
C GLY A 23 -0.14 -14.61 4.86
N LYS A 24 -1.03 -15.50 4.50
CA LYS A 24 -1.36 -15.77 3.11
C LYS A 24 -2.57 -14.92 2.70
N PRO A 25 -2.68 -14.58 1.41
CA PRO A 25 -3.85 -13.86 0.94
C PRO A 25 -5.12 -14.71 1.08
N GLY A 26 -6.20 -14.05 1.48
CA GLY A 26 -7.53 -14.67 1.49
C GLY A 26 -8.06 -14.91 0.08
N PRO A 27 -9.28 -15.47 -0.06
CA PRO A 27 -9.80 -15.89 -1.37
C PRO A 27 -9.78 -14.82 -2.45
N LYS A 28 -10.08 -13.56 -2.09
CA LYS A 28 -10.14 -12.44 -3.03
C LYS A 28 -9.01 -11.43 -2.82
N GLU A 29 -7.95 -11.88 -2.19
CA GLU A 29 -6.81 -11.04 -1.86
C GLU A 29 -5.56 -11.46 -2.65
N VAL A 30 -4.64 -10.50 -2.75
CA VAL A 30 -3.40 -10.65 -3.51
C VAL A 30 -2.25 -10.27 -2.59
N LEU A 31 -1.18 -11.07 -2.60
CA LEU A 31 0.07 -10.70 -1.94
C LEU A 31 0.92 -9.92 -2.93
N VAL A 32 1.18 -8.67 -2.62
CA VAL A 32 1.99 -7.78 -3.45
C VAL A 32 3.37 -7.61 -2.82
N LYS A 33 4.41 -7.83 -3.61
CA LYS A 33 5.77 -7.44 -3.24
C LYS A 33 5.97 -6.00 -3.66
N ASN A 34 6.08 -5.09 -2.69
CA ASN A 34 6.24 -3.67 -2.98
C ASN A 34 7.65 -3.39 -3.52
N LEU A 35 7.72 -2.74 -4.66
CA LEU A 35 8.97 -2.33 -5.29
C LEU A 35 9.24 -0.84 -5.13
N SER A 36 8.18 -0.05 -5.00
CA SER A 36 8.27 1.38 -4.77
C SER A 36 7.08 1.84 -3.95
N VAL A 37 7.31 2.79 -3.07
CA VAL A 37 6.30 3.28 -2.11
C VAL A 37 6.13 4.78 -2.31
N GLY A 38 4.88 5.23 -2.40
CA GLY A 38 4.55 6.64 -2.48
C GLY A 38 4.51 7.27 -1.09
N LEU A 39 5.11 8.43 -0.94
CA LEU A 39 5.06 9.22 0.27
C LEU A 39 4.00 10.31 0.10
N ASN A 40 3.01 10.32 0.97
CA ASN A 40 1.91 11.27 0.91
C ASN A 40 1.70 11.94 2.27
N TYR A 41 1.19 13.16 2.26
CA TYR A 41 0.99 13.91 3.50
C TYR A 41 -0.04 13.25 4.42
N ILE A 42 -0.97 12.47 3.87
CA ILE A 42 -1.94 11.72 4.66
C ILE A 42 -1.26 10.71 5.60
N ASP A 43 -0.07 10.23 5.24
CA ASP A 43 0.71 9.33 6.09
C ASP A 43 1.06 10.02 7.42
N VAL A 44 1.36 11.30 7.37
CA VAL A 44 1.59 12.12 8.57
C VAL A 44 0.31 12.22 9.40
N TYR A 45 -0.83 12.41 8.75
CA TYR A 45 -2.13 12.50 9.45
C TYR A 45 -2.49 11.20 10.15
N HIS A 46 -2.20 10.05 9.54
CA HIS A 46 -2.39 8.75 10.18
C HIS A 46 -1.45 8.59 11.38
N ARG A 47 -0.19 8.97 11.21
CA ARG A 47 0.82 8.85 12.27
C ARG A 47 0.48 9.73 13.48
N THR A 48 0.03 10.96 13.25
CA THR A 48 -0.26 11.92 14.33
C THR A 48 -1.63 11.69 14.98
N GLY A 49 -2.51 10.93 14.33
CA GLY A 49 -3.86 10.71 14.83
C GLY A 49 -4.88 11.75 14.39
N LEU A 50 -4.49 12.69 13.49
CA LEU A 50 -5.43 13.66 12.92
C LEU A 50 -6.54 12.94 12.16
N TYR A 51 -6.19 11.86 11.44
CA TYR A 51 -7.13 10.92 10.85
C TYR A 51 -6.97 9.60 11.59
N PRO A 52 -7.75 9.35 12.65
CA PRO A 52 -7.53 8.19 13.52
C PRO A 52 -7.68 6.87 12.76
N ILE A 53 -6.78 5.94 13.07
CA ILE A 53 -6.83 4.58 12.57
C ILE A 53 -6.65 3.61 13.72
N GLU A 54 -7.02 2.36 13.52
CA GLU A 54 -6.87 1.34 14.55
C GLU A 54 -5.39 0.99 14.76
N LEU A 55 -4.97 0.97 16.00
CA LEU A 55 -3.58 0.65 16.38
C LEU A 55 -3.49 -0.74 17.04
N PRO A 56 -2.38 -1.46 16.91
CA PRO A 56 -1.17 -1.10 16.15
C PRO A 56 -1.40 -1.15 14.64
N SER A 57 -0.66 -0.33 13.90
CA SER A 57 -0.85 -0.19 12.45
C SER A 57 0.46 -0.17 11.69
N GLY A 58 0.37 -0.47 10.39
CA GLY A 58 1.38 -0.07 9.43
C GLY A 58 1.19 1.38 9.03
N LEU A 59 1.99 1.85 8.11
CA LEU A 59 1.91 3.20 7.57
C LEU A 59 2.10 3.15 6.07
N GLY A 60 1.59 4.16 5.37
CA GLY A 60 1.70 4.27 3.93
C GLY A 60 0.44 3.81 3.21
N LEU A 61 -0.07 4.67 2.35
CA LEU A 61 -1.31 4.44 1.62
C LEU A 61 -1.08 3.99 0.19
N GLU A 62 0.06 4.33 -0.39
CA GLU A 62 0.32 4.17 -1.82
C GLU A 62 1.61 3.41 -2.09
N ALA A 63 1.53 2.44 -3.01
CA ALA A 63 2.69 1.65 -3.42
C ALA A 63 2.46 1.03 -4.79
N SER A 64 3.54 0.58 -5.42
CA SER A 64 3.48 -0.26 -6.60
C SER A 64 4.41 -1.45 -6.44
N GLY A 65 4.10 -2.53 -7.11
CA GLY A 65 4.90 -3.74 -7.02
C GLY A 65 4.42 -4.83 -7.94
N VAL A 66 4.76 -6.05 -7.58
CA VAL A 66 4.49 -7.25 -8.38
C VAL A 66 3.66 -8.22 -7.56
N VAL A 67 2.67 -8.83 -8.20
CA VAL A 67 1.87 -9.89 -7.59
C VAL A 67 2.74 -11.11 -7.33
N GLU A 68 2.83 -11.54 -6.07
CA GLU A 68 3.64 -12.68 -5.66
C GLU A 68 2.79 -13.92 -5.39
N GLU A 69 1.61 -13.75 -4.81
CA GLU A 69 0.64 -14.82 -4.59
C GLU A 69 -0.77 -14.28 -4.78
N ILE A 70 -1.69 -15.15 -5.16
CA ILE A 70 -3.11 -14.79 -5.32
C ILE A 70 -3.99 -15.76 -4.53
N GLY A 71 -5.13 -15.26 -4.06
CA GLY A 71 -6.15 -16.06 -3.42
C GLY A 71 -6.91 -16.91 -4.43
N SER A 72 -7.64 -17.90 -3.92
CA SER A 72 -8.32 -18.92 -4.77
C SER A 72 -9.44 -18.36 -5.65
N GLU A 73 -9.99 -17.20 -5.31
CA GLU A 73 -11.08 -16.57 -6.07
C GLU A 73 -10.64 -15.29 -6.79
N VAL A 74 -9.35 -15.03 -6.88
CA VAL A 74 -8.81 -13.89 -7.62
C VAL A 74 -8.93 -14.18 -9.12
N SER A 75 -9.50 -13.24 -9.87
CA SER A 75 -9.76 -13.40 -11.29
C SER A 75 -9.11 -12.34 -12.17
N PHE A 76 -8.78 -11.15 -11.61
CA PHE A 76 -8.26 -10.02 -12.41
C PHE A 76 -6.75 -10.01 -12.54
N PHE A 77 -6.03 -10.72 -11.67
CA PHE A 77 -4.57 -10.68 -11.62
C PHE A 77 -3.99 -12.08 -11.54
N LYS A 78 -2.75 -12.20 -11.98
CA LYS A 78 -1.97 -13.43 -11.87
C LYS A 78 -0.59 -13.09 -11.30
N VAL A 79 0.11 -14.10 -10.81
CA VAL A 79 1.48 -13.98 -10.32
C VAL A 79 2.36 -13.38 -11.41
N GLY A 80 3.14 -12.37 -11.06
CA GLY A 80 4.01 -11.65 -11.98
C GLY A 80 3.43 -10.36 -12.54
N ASP A 81 2.13 -10.12 -12.37
CA ASP A 81 1.51 -8.87 -12.83
C ASP A 81 2.03 -7.68 -12.04
N ARG A 82 2.25 -6.58 -12.73
CA ARG A 82 2.62 -5.30 -12.10
C ARG A 82 1.36 -4.56 -11.70
N VAL A 83 1.31 -4.13 -10.44
CA VAL A 83 0.12 -3.50 -9.85
C VAL A 83 0.51 -2.28 -9.02
N SER A 84 -0.48 -1.42 -8.81
CA SER A 84 -0.35 -0.23 -7.97
C SER A 84 -1.64 -0.03 -7.20
N HIS A 85 -1.57 0.64 -6.07
CA HIS A 85 -2.74 0.97 -5.25
C HIS A 85 -2.50 2.22 -4.43
N ALA A 86 -3.61 2.84 -4.02
CA ALA A 86 -3.61 4.03 -3.17
C ALA A 86 -4.77 3.95 -2.18
N SER A 87 -4.88 2.84 -1.47
CA SER A 87 -6.00 2.62 -0.56
C SER A 87 -5.66 1.68 0.61
N ALA A 88 -6.59 1.57 1.55
CA ALA A 88 -6.47 0.63 2.68
C ALA A 88 -6.48 -0.83 2.18
N PRO A 89 -5.86 -1.75 2.91
CA PRO A 89 -5.22 -1.61 4.21
C PRO A 89 -3.95 -0.76 4.19
N ILE A 90 -3.71 -0.01 5.27
CA ILE A 90 -2.60 0.94 5.37
C ILE A 90 -1.34 0.20 5.82
N SER A 91 -0.48 -0.14 4.89
CA SER A 91 0.79 -0.83 5.17
C SER A 91 1.77 -0.71 3.99
N GLY A 92 1.71 0.41 3.26
CA GLY A 92 2.57 0.60 2.09
C GLY A 92 4.06 0.62 2.41
N TYR A 93 4.43 1.07 3.62
CA TYR A 93 5.84 1.10 4.05
C TYR A 93 6.26 -0.28 4.56
N SER A 94 6.18 -1.27 3.69
CA SER A 94 6.57 -2.66 3.98
C SER A 94 7.07 -3.33 2.72
N GLU A 95 7.83 -4.40 2.90
CA GLU A 95 8.33 -5.17 1.75
C GLU A 95 7.21 -5.87 1.00
N LYS A 96 6.18 -6.32 1.71
CA LYS A 96 5.03 -7.03 1.13
C LYS A 96 3.76 -6.59 1.81
N GLN A 97 2.64 -6.71 1.08
CA GLN A 97 1.36 -6.27 1.56
C GLN A 97 0.25 -7.14 0.95
N ILE A 98 -0.74 -7.51 1.77
CA ILE A 98 -1.93 -8.20 1.29
C ILE A 98 -3.01 -7.17 0.99
N MET A 99 -3.51 -7.17 -0.24
CA MET A 99 -4.50 -6.21 -0.71
C MET A 99 -5.70 -6.92 -1.33
N PRO A 100 -6.93 -6.40 -1.12
CA PRO A 100 -8.08 -6.87 -1.90
C PRO A 100 -7.83 -6.63 -3.40
N GLU A 101 -8.16 -7.59 -4.25
CA GLU A 101 -7.92 -7.44 -5.69
C GLU A 101 -8.62 -6.23 -6.29
N GLU A 102 -9.79 -5.86 -5.76
CA GLU A 102 -10.57 -4.72 -6.24
C GLU A 102 -9.90 -3.37 -6.03
N LYS A 103 -8.90 -3.31 -5.14
CA LYS A 103 -8.14 -2.08 -4.85
C LYS A 103 -6.88 -1.93 -5.70
N LEU A 104 -6.56 -2.92 -6.51
CA LEU A 104 -5.36 -2.93 -7.32
C LEU A 104 -5.65 -2.42 -8.73
N VAL A 105 -4.67 -1.73 -9.30
CA VAL A 105 -4.71 -1.22 -10.66
C VAL A 105 -3.52 -1.79 -11.42
N SER A 106 -3.74 -2.24 -12.65
CA SER A 106 -2.65 -2.71 -13.50
C SER A 106 -1.73 -1.56 -13.89
N VAL A 107 -0.42 -1.78 -13.84
CA VAL A 107 0.58 -0.82 -14.27
C VAL A 107 0.93 -1.12 -15.73
N PRO A 108 0.71 -0.17 -16.66
CA PRO A 108 1.04 -0.39 -18.07
C PRO A 108 2.55 -0.52 -18.29
N ASP A 109 2.92 -1.25 -19.33
CA ASP A 109 4.31 -1.28 -19.80
C ASP A 109 4.76 0.14 -20.15
N GLY A 110 5.99 0.46 -19.83
CA GLY A 110 6.53 1.79 -20.09
C GLY A 110 6.38 2.78 -18.93
N ILE A 111 5.62 2.42 -17.88
CA ILE A 111 5.55 3.20 -16.65
C ILE A 111 6.38 2.48 -15.59
N SER A 112 7.35 3.19 -15.00
CA SER A 112 8.20 2.62 -13.94
C SER A 112 7.43 2.44 -12.65
N ASP A 113 7.93 1.59 -11.76
CA ASP A 113 7.32 1.39 -10.44
C ASP A 113 7.40 2.67 -9.60
N GLU A 114 8.47 3.45 -9.73
CA GLU A 114 8.63 4.72 -9.03
C GLU A 114 7.52 5.70 -9.43
N ILE A 115 7.23 5.82 -10.72
CA ILE A 115 6.14 6.68 -11.21
C ILE A 115 4.79 6.11 -10.75
N ALA A 116 4.58 4.81 -10.94
CA ALA A 116 3.33 4.16 -10.59
C ALA A 116 2.99 4.30 -9.10
N SER A 117 4.00 4.35 -8.23
CA SER A 117 3.80 4.44 -6.78
C SER A 117 3.43 5.83 -6.29
N CYS A 118 3.42 6.85 -7.14
CA CYS A 118 3.18 8.22 -6.69
C CYS A 118 2.15 9.00 -7.52
N ILE A 119 1.46 8.36 -8.44
CA ILE A 119 0.49 9.07 -9.31
C ILE A 119 -0.98 8.82 -8.96
N LEU A 120 -1.33 7.70 -8.35
CA LEU A 120 -2.74 7.36 -8.12
C LEU A 120 -3.42 8.32 -7.15
N LEU A 121 -2.87 8.51 -5.95
CA LEU A 121 -3.48 9.37 -4.96
C LEU A 121 -3.46 10.83 -5.40
N LYS A 122 -2.31 11.31 -5.87
CA LYS A 122 -2.16 12.69 -6.34
C LYS A 122 -2.98 12.95 -7.61
N GLY A 123 -3.02 11.99 -8.51
CA GLY A 123 -3.85 12.09 -9.71
C GLY A 123 -5.34 12.17 -9.40
N CYS A 124 -5.80 11.40 -8.44
CA CYS A 124 -7.19 11.44 -7.98
C CYS A 124 -7.53 12.79 -7.34
N LEU A 125 -6.64 13.32 -6.49
CA LEU A 125 -6.81 14.64 -5.89
C LEU A 125 -6.84 15.75 -6.94
N LEU A 126 -5.95 15.70 -7.91
CA LEU A 126 -5.91 16.69 -8.99
C LEU A 126 -7.20 16.68 -9.80
N TYR A 127 -7.70 15.50 -10.13
CA TYR A 127 -8.95 15.34 -10.88
C TYR A 127 -10.13 15.93 -10.11
N THR A 128 -10.24 15.66 -8.81
CA THR A 128 -11.32 16.20 -7.99
C THR A 128 -11.21 17.69 -7.76
N SER A 129 -9.97 18.24 -7.72
CA SER A 129 -9.76 19.68 -7.57
C SER A 129 -10.20 20.48 -8.78
N ASP A 130 -10.11 19.90 -9.97
CA ASP A 130 -10.51 20.54 -11.23
C ASP A 130 -12.02 20.47 -11.47
N ALA A 131 -12.70 19.64 -10.71
CA ALA A 131 -14.14 19.50 -10.79
C ALA A 131 -14.85 20.50 -9.88
#